data_1392818da603d7f612e1474f9b147384
#
_entry.id   1392818da603d7f612e1474f9b147384
#
_cell.length_a   1.000
_cell.length_b   1.000
_cell.length_c   1.000
_cell.angle_alpha   90.00
_cell.angle_beta   90.00
_cell.angle_gamma   90.00
#
_symmetry.space_group_name_H-M   'P 1'
#
loop_
_entity.id
_entity.type
_entity.pdbx_description
1 polymer ?
#
loop_
_entity_poly.entity_id
_entity_poly.type
_entity_poly.pdbx_seq_one_letter_code
_entity_poly.pdbx_strand_id
1 'polypeptide(L)'
;VESLKGHSRRKFDTGLIFLVSVFLILLVSGIYIYQQVRVDPVTTSIQQGKPFAVQLMIHDGKELKYTELLFYSPSTGRAALLDIPGNLGVILPQAKKVGRIDSLYKVHSIEGYRDTIEAFVKEDIPFFLEMSFSQLERLIDLLGGIEVFIANSLEMDVKGRKIQLPSGNLHLDGGKAMVYVSLQDPEESDIDRIIRIQKFIQSLLKKIGESVEFLTHPDVVPYLKEVVRTDMETRGLLSFLREMRKLDIERMSFQRVLGNLRKVEAEDLLFPHFEGQLLRQTVKKMLETLASTEGVRGEEAGLTLEILNGTKMPGLARRTREIYQSFGFDVVSYGNAETQEIEKTVIIDRKGNREGAARVASIIKCTNIVSGPSTFGSQKNADFTIVLGGDFDGRYCK
;
A
#
# COMPACT_ATOMS: atom_id res chain seq x y z
N VAL A 1 37.39 27.94 -81.54
CA VAL A 1 36.04 28.31 -81.04
C VAL A 1 35.89 27.75 -79.62
N GLU A 2 36.20 28.60 -78.64
CA GLU A 2 36.06 28.28 -77.23
C GLU A 2 34.67 28.65 -76.75
N SER A 3 34.00 27.66 -76.14
CA SER A 3 32.70 27.84 -75.50
C SER A 3 32.94 28.14 -74.06
N LEU A 4 32.69 29.36 -73.62
CA LEU A 4 32.69 29.79 -72.21
C LEU A 4 31.46 29.25 -71.51
N LYS A 5 31.63 28.28 -70.62
CA LYS A 5 30.61 27.86 -69.66
C LYS A 5 30.44 28.92 -68.55
N GLY A 6 29.36 29.70 -68.69
CA GLY A 6 28.93 30.60 -67.62
C GLY A 6 28.52 29.84 -66.35
N HIS A 7 29.28 29.97 -65.27
CA HIS A 7 28.88 29.57 -63.93
C HIS A 7 27.83 30.54 -63.40
N SER A 8 26.59 30.14 -63.44
CA SER A 8 25.52 30.84 -62.71
C SER A 8 25.74 30.74 -61.20
N ARG A 9 26.29 31.77 -60.57
CA ARG A 9 26.31 31.93 -59.15
C ARG A 9 24.86 32.14 -58.68
N ARG A 10 24.25 31.09 -58.07
CA ARG A 10 22.98 31.23 -57.34
C ARG A 10 23.17 32.30 -56.28
N LYS A 11 22.59 33.48 -56.49
CA LYS A 11 22.50 34.51 -55.44
C LYS A 11 21.55 33.94 -54.37
N PHE A 12 22.09 33.65 -53.20
CA PHE A 12 21.24 33.31 -52.07
C PHE A 12 20.38 34.54 -51.74
N ASP A 13 19.06 34.32 -51.74
CA ASP A 13 18.13 35.39 -51.42
C ASP A 13 18.25 35.69 -49.90
N THR A 14 18.88 36.80 -49.58
CA THR A 14 19.10 37.25 -48.20
C THR A 14 17.79 37.47 -47.48
N GLY A 15 16.68 37.79 -48.18
CA GLY A 15 15.36 37.90 -47.62
C GLY A 15 14.80 36.55 -47.16
N LEU A 16 15.03 35.49 -47.98
CA LEU A 16 14.66 34.14 -47.58
C LEU A 16 15.42 33.63 -46.37
N ILE A 17 16.73 33.90 -46.29
CA ILE A 17 17.56 33.53 -45.14
C ILE A 17 17.08 34.23 -43.87
N PHE A 18 16.76 35.53 -43.97
CA PHE A 18 16.20 36.28 -42.83
C PHE A 18 14.86 35.70 -42.39
N LEU A 19 13.95 35.42 -43.32
CA LEU A 19 12.64 34.85 -42.97
C LEU A 19 12.75 33.46 -42.31
N VAL A 20 13.65 32.60 -42.83
CA VAL A 20 13.93 31.29 -42.22
C VAL A 20 14.53 31.43 -40.82
N SER A 21 15.43 32.40 -40.58
CA SER A 21 16.02 32.62 -39.25
C SER A 21 14.99 33.11 -38.24
N VAL A 22 14.09 34.03 -38.65
CA VAL A 22 12.98 34.50 -37.79
C VAL A 22 12.03 33.34 -37.45
N PHE A 23 11.69 32.52 -38.45
CA PHE A 23 10.84 31.33 -38.22
C PHE A 23 11.50 30.34 -37.27
N LEU A 24 12.80 30.06 -37.39
CA LEU A 24 13.55 29.21 -36.47
C LEU A 24 13.57 29.77 -35.06
N ILE A 25 13.78 31.08 -34.87
CA ILE A 25 13.74 31.72 -33.54
C ILE A 25 12.35 31.60 -32.92
N LEU A 26 11.28 31.85 -33.70
CA LEU A 26 9.91 31.70 -33.22
C LEU A 26 9.59 30.24 -32.85
N LEU A 27 10.05 29.28 -33.65
CA LEU A 27 9.85 27.86 -33.41
C LEU A 27 10.58 27.41 -32.15
N VAL A 28 11.87 27.79 -31.95
CA VAL A 28 12.63 27.50 -30.75
C VAL A 28 12.03 28.19 -29.52
N SER A 29 11.63 29.46 -29.65
CA SER A 29 10.94 30.18 -28.57
C SER A 29 9.60 29.55 -28.24
N GLY A 30 8.83 29.11 -29.26
CA GLY A 30 7.56 28.39 -29.05
C GLY A 30 7.75 27.07 -28.32
N ILE A 31 8.77 26.27 -28.72
CA ILE A 31 9.12 25.02 -28.01
C ILE A 31 9.56 25.31 -26.57
N TYR A 32 10.40 26.33 -26.40
CA TYR A 32 10.87 26.72 -25.04
C TYR A 32 9.71 27.16 -24.14
N ILE A 33 8.81 28.01 -24.65
CA ILE A 33 7.59 28.43 -23.91
C ILE A 33 6.70 27.23 -23.62
N TYR A 34 6.48 26.36 -24.60
CA TYR A 34 5.68 25.13 -24.41
C TYR A 34 6.23 24.25 -23.29
N GLN A 35 7.58 24.04 -23.26
CA GLN A 35 8.22 23.27 -22.18
C GLN A 35 8.15 23.97 -20.82
N GLN A 36 8.23 25.30 -20.79
CA GLN A 36 8.12 26.09 -19.55
C GLN A 36 6.68 26.13 -18.99
N VAL A 37 5.68 26.14 -19.87
CA VAL A 37 4.25 26.25 -19.50
C VAL A 37 3.64 24.88 -19.23
N ARG A 38 4.28 23.80 -19.70
CA ARG A 38 3.79 22.43 -19.45
C ARG A 38 3.81 22.15 -17.94
N VAL A 39 2.64 22.14 -17.34
CA VAL A 39 2.47 21.73 -15.93
C VAL A 39 2.70 20.24 -15.84
N ASP A 40 3.59 19.81 -14.95
CA ASP A 40 3.86 18.37 -14.79
C ASP A 40 2.63 17.63 -14.22
N PRO A 41 2.46 16.34 -14.53
CA PRO A 41 1.27 15.58 -14.12
C PRO A 41 1.07 15.54 -12.60
N VAL A 42 2.15 15.50 -11.81
CA VAL A 42 2.07 15.49 -10.34
C VAL A 42 1.50 16.81 -9.83
N THR A 43 2.06 17.93 -10.28
CA THR A 43 1.55 19.26 -9.91
C THR A 43 0.10 19.45 -10.34
N THR A 44 -0.28 18.92 -11.52
CA THR A 44 -1.66 18.94 -11.99
C THR A 44 -2.58 18.16 -11.05
N SER A 45 -2.20 16.95 -10.65
CA SER A 45 -2.96 16.12 -9.71
C SER A 45 -3.13 16.81 -8.36
N ILE A 46 -2.06 17.44 -7.85
CA ILE A 46 -2.09 18.21 -6.60
C ILE A 46 -3.05 19.40 -6.72
N GLN A 47 -3.00 20.16 -7.82
CA GLN A 47 -3.86 21.33 -8.04
C GLN A 47 -5.33 20.97 -8.19
N GLN A 48 -5.62 19.80 -8.77
CA GLN A 48 -7.00 19.30 -8.86
C GLN A 48 -7.59 18.95 -7.50
N GLY A 49 -6.75 18.72 -6.48
CA GLY A 49 -7.19 18.37 -5.13
C GLY A 49 -7.83 16.99 -5.00
N LYS A 50 -7.85 16.20 -6.07
CA LYS A 50 -8.41 14.84 -6.07
C LYS A 50 -7.39 13.84 -5.52
N PRO A 51 -7.85 12.79 -4.81
CA PRO A 51 -6.97 11.70 -4.43
C PRO A 51 -6.31 11.06 -5.66
N PHE A 52 -5.04 10.70 -5.53
CA PHE A 52 -4.29 9.96 -6.54
C PHE A 52 -3.42 8.89 -5.89
N ALA A 53 -3.04 7.89 -6.68
CA ALA A 53 -2.22 6.78 -6.22
C ALA A 53 -0.75 6.95 -6.63
N VAL A 54 0.15 6.50 -5.74
CA VAL A 54 1.58 6.33 -5.99
C VAL A 54 1.95 4.90 -5.62
N GLN A 55 2.50 4.14 -6.56
CA GLN A 55 2.97 2.79 -6.30
C GLN A 55 4.36 2.84 -5.67
N LEU A 56 4.48 2.34 -4.44
CA LEU A 56 5.74 2.21 -3.72
C LEU A 56 6.25 0.78 -3.89
N MET A 57 7.47 0.61 -4.38
CA MET A 57 8.09 -0.69 -4.60
C MET A 57 9.46 -0.77 -3.95
N ILE A 58 9.70 -1.86 -3.24
CA ILE A 58 10.99 -2.18 -2.63
C ILE A 58 11.44 -3.54 -3.14
N HIS A 59 12.65 -3.61 -3.70
CA HIS A 59 13.20 -4.83 -4.26
C HIS A 59 14.58 -5.17 -3.71
N ASP A 60 14.95 -6.45 -3.79
CA ASP A 60 16.29 -6.94 -3.52
C ASP A 60 16.84 -7.63 -4.78
N GLY A 61 17.83 -7.01 -5.39
CA GLY A 61 18.29 -7.43 -6.72
C GLY A 61 17.13 -7.41 -7.73
N LYS A 62 16.72 -8.60 -8.20
CA LYS A 62 15.61 -8.75 -9.17
C LYS A 62 14.28 -9.11 -8.51
N GLU A 63 14.28 -9.40 -7.23
CA GLU A 63 13.12 -9.87 -6.49
C GLU A 63 12.38 -8.71 -5.85
N LEU A 64 11.11 -8.55 -6.21
CA LEU A 64 10.22 -7.60 -5.58
C LEU A 64 9.86 -8.11 -4.17
N LYS A 65 10.12 -7.31 -3.16
CA LYS A 65 9.86 -7.68 -1.76
C LYS A 65 8.55 -7.10 -1.25
N TYR A 66 8.30 -5.82 -1.55
CA TYR A 66 7.12 -5.11 -1.06
C TYR A 66 6.54 -4.22 -2.15
N THR A 67 5.21 -4.19 -2.21
CA THR A 67 4.46 -3.23 -3.01
C THR A 67 3.32 -2.68 -2.18
N GLU A 68 3.31 -1.36 -2.03
CA GLU A 68 2.21 -0.63 -1.40
C GLU A 68 1.65 0.40 -2.38
N LEU A 69 0.36 0.59 -2.40
CA LEU A 69 -0.26 1.72 -3.06
C LEU A 69 -0.52 2.81 -2.01
N LEU A 70 0.18 3.93 -2.15
CA LEU A 70 -0.09 5.13 -1.37
C LEU A 70 -1.16 5.95 -2.09
N PHE A 71 -2.35 6.00 -1.54
CA PHE A 71 -3.40 6.92 -1.96
C PHE A 71 -3.28 8.19 -1.12
N TYR A 72 -3.15 9.34 -1.78
CA TYR A 72 -2.98 10.63 -1.13
C TYR A 72 -4.02 11.63 -1.64
N SER A 73 -4.62 12.39 -0.74
CA SER A 73 -5.57 13.45 -1.05
C SER A 73 -4.97 14.83 -0.72
N PRO A 74 -4.62 15.64 -1.74
CA PRO A 74 -4.05 16.97 -1.52
C PRO A 74 -4.99 17.94 -0.80
N SER A 75 -6.32 17.78 -1.00
CA SER A 75 -7.33 18.64 -0.40
C SER A 75 -7.45 18.49 1.13
N THR A 76 -7.14 17.30 1.65
CA THR A 76 -7.30 16.99 3.08
C THR A 76 -5.99 16.68 3.80
N GLY A 77 -4.90 16.45 3.05
CA GLY A 77 -3.62 15.97 3.60
C GLY A 77 -3.67 14.53 4.12
N ARG A 78 -4.75 13.79 3.83
CA ARG A 78 -4.93 12.40 4.29
C ARG A 78 -4.34 11.41 3.31
N ALA A 79 -3.90 10.27 3.84
CA ALA A 79 -3.43 9.17 3.03
C ALA A 79 -3.89 7.81 3.53
N ALA A 80 -3.79 6.82 2.64
CA ALA A 80 -4.00 5.42 2.94
C ALA A 80 -2.93 4.58 2.24
N LEU A 81 -2.49 3.51 2.88
CA LEU A 81 -1.64 2.47 2.28
C LEU A 81 -2.48 1.21 2.04
N LEU A 82 -2.31 0.64 0.87
CA LEU A 82 -2.88 -0.66 0.50
C LEU A 82 -1.74 -1.61 0.12
N ASP A 83 -1.55 -2.66 0.91
CA ASP A 83 -0.59 -3.74 0.60
C ASP A 83 -1.07 -4.57 -0.59
N ILE A 84 -0.18 -4.78 -1.55
CA ILE A 84 -0.36 -5.67 -2.69
C ILE A 84 0.58 -6.86 -2.53
N PRO A 85 0.10 -8.01 -2.05
CA PRO A 85 0.94 -9.15 -1.78
C PRO A 85 1.49 -9.77 -3.08
N GLY A 86 2.80 -10.07 -3.10
CA GLY A 86 3.46 -10.62 -4.28
C GLY A 86 2.91 -11.96 -4.76
N ASN A 87 2.32 -12.74 -3.84
CA ASN A 87 1.66 -14.01 -4.16
C ASN A 87 0.20 -13.86 -4.59
N LEU A 88 -0.27 -12.64 -4.92
CA LEU A 88 -1.60 -12.45 -5.49
C LEU A 88 -1.75 -13.27 -6.78
N GLY A 89 -2.76 -14.15 -6.82
CA GLY A 89 -3.03 -15.02 -7.96
C GLY A 89 -3.68 -14.24 -9.11
N VAL A 90 -2.96 -14.10 -10.22
CA VAL A 90 -3.43 -13.43 -11.43
C VAL A 90 -3.23 -14.31 -12.67
N ILE A 91 -3.99 -14.05 -13.74
CA ILE A 91 -3.74 -14.67 -15.03
C ILE A 91 -2.55 -13.98 -15.68
N LEU A 92 -1.45 -14.69 -15.85
CA LEU A 92 -0.24 -14.19 -16.50
C LEU A 92 -0.48 -14.08 -18.01
N PRO A 93 -0.41 -12.87 -18.63
CA PRO A 93 -0.80 -12.67 -20.03
C PRO A 93 -0.01 -13.53 -21.03
N GLN A 94 1.29 -13.70 -20.79
CA GLN A 94 2.19 -14.44 -21.69
C GLN A 94 2.03 -15.96 -21.56
N ALA A 95 1.82 -16.46 -20.35
CA ALA A 95 1.73 -17.89 -20.08
C ALA A 95 0.30 -18.44 -20.14
N LYS A 96 -0.72 -17.57 -20.17
CA LYS A 96 -2.16 -17.89 -20.10
C LYS A 96 -2.48 -18.84 -18.95
N LYS A 97 -1.71 -18.77 -17.87
CA LYS A 97 -1.90 -19.57 -16.65
C LYS A 97 -2.00 -18.65 -15.44
N VAL A 98 -2.54 -19.19 -14.35
CA VAL A 98 -2.55 -18.48 -13.08
C VAL A 98 -1.16 -18.56 -12.45
N GLY A 99 -0.68 -17.45 -11.92
CA GLY A 99 0.60 -17.36 -11.24
C GLY A 99 0.67 -16.14 -10.32
N ARG A 100 1.82 -15.93 -9.72
CA ARG A 100 2.08 -14.82 -8.81
C ARG A 100 2.14 -13.49 -9.56
N ILE A 101 1.52 -12.44 -9.01
CA ILE A 101 1.56 -11.10 -9.63
C ILE A 101 2.99 -10.54 -9.65
N ASP A 102 3.81 -10.81 -8.63
CA ASP A 102 5.20 -10.34 -8.56
C ASP A 102 6.10 -10.90 -9.68
N SER A 103 5.69 -12.01 -10.32
CA SER A 103 6.39 -12.54 -11.51
C SER A 103 6.31 -11.62 -12.74
N LEU A 104 5.38 -10.67 -12.75
CA LEU A 104 5.26 -9.65 -13.80
C LEU A 104 6.22 -8.48 -13.58
N TYR A 105 6.75 -8.33 -12.37
CA TYR A 105 7.70 -7.27 -12.06
C TYR A 105 9.05 -7.54 -12.73
N LYS A 106 9.61 -6.50 -13.32
CA LYS A 106 10.98 -6.49 -13.84
C LYS A 106 11.62 -5.17 -13.46
N VAL A 107 12.80 -5.23 -12.89
CA VAL A 107 13.59 -4.03 -12.61
C VAL A 107 13.70 -3.19 -13.88
N HIS A 108 13.38 -1.92 -13.80
CA HIS A 108 13.34 -0.95 -14.90
C HIS A 108 12.21 -1.11 -15.94
N SER A 109 11.27 -2.07 -15.76
CA SER A 109 10.11 -2.25 -16.63
C SER A 109 8.91 -2.72 -15.82
N ILE A 110 8.20 -1.76 -15.22
CA ILE A 110 7.11 -2.04 -14.27
C ILE A 110 5.72 -2.02 -14.92
N GLU A 111 5.63 -1.66 -16.20
CA GLU A 111 4.36 -1.35 -16.88
C GLU A 111 3.38 -2.51 -16.77
N GLY A 112 3.78 -3.72 -17.17
CA GLY A 112 2.90 -4.90 -17.12
C GLY A 112 2.48 -5.28 -15.69
N TYR A 113 3.32 -5.01 -14.69
CA TYR A 113 3.01 -5.18 -13.28
C TYR A 113 1.99 -4.12 -12.82
N ARG A 114 2.25 -2.84 -13.11
CA ARG A 114 1.36 -1.72 -12.79
C ARG A 114 -0.02 -1.88 -13.45
N ASP A 115 -0.06 -2.12 -14.77
CA ASP A 115 -1.32 -2.30 -15.52
C ASP A 115 -2.18 -3.43 -14.92
N THR A 116 -1.54 -4.50 -14.44
CA THR A 116 -2.25 -5.60 -13.78
C THR A 116 -2.84 -5.16 -12.44
N ILE A 117 -2.11 -4.37 -11.64
CA ILE A 117 -2.63 -3.83 -10.38
C ILE A 117 -3.77 -2.84 -10.66
N GLU A 118 -3.63 -1.91 -11.60
CA GLU A 118 -4.69 -0.97 -12.00
C GLU A 118 -5.95 -1.70 -12.43
N ALA A 119 -5.81 -2.72 -13.29
CA ALA A 119 -6.95 -3.55 -13.70
C ALA A 119 -7.63 -4.26 -12.52
N PHE A 120 -6.86 -4.58 -11.47
CA PHE A 120 -7.33 -5.28 -10.29
C PHE A 120 -8.03 -4.35 -9.29
N VAL A 121 -7.45 -3.19 -8.98
CA VAL A 121 -8.04 -2.20 -8.06
C VAL A 121 -9.09 -1.31 -8.72
N LYS A 122 -9.09 -1.21 -10.07
CA LYS A 122 -9.94 -0.34 -10.90
C LYS A 122 -9.73 1.15 -10.62
N GLU A 123 -8.49 1.51 -10.33
CA GLU A 123 -8.03 2.89 -10.18
C GLU A 123 -6.72 3.08 -10.93
N ASP A 124 -6.51 4.28 -11.47
CA ASP A 124 -5.28 4.65 -12.15
C ASP A 124 -4.15 4.84 -11.14
N ILE A 125 -2.96 4.37 -11.50
CA ILE A 125 -1.73 4.52 -10.70
C ILE A 125 -0.73 5.35 -11.52
N PRO A 126 -0.89 6.68 -11.55
CA PRO A 126 -0.14 7.53 -12.46
C PRO A 126 1.35 7.64 -12.12
N PHE A 127 1.75 7.32 -10.89
CA PHE A 127 3.11 7.52 -10.42
C PHE A 127 3.64 6.31 -9.67
N PHE A 128 4.97 6.16 -9.68
CA PHE A 128 5.65 5.18 -8.85
C PHE A 128 6.91 5.73 -8.19
N LEU A 129 7.29 5.10 -7.09
CA LEU A 129 8.59 5.22 -6.43
C LEU A 129 9.15 3.82 -6.23
N GLU A 130 10.32 3.56 -6.75
CA GLU A 130 10.99 2.26 -6.68
C GLU A 130 12.37 2.44 -6.05
N MET A 131 12.70 1.55 -5.13
CA MET A 131 13.98 1.53 -4.43
C MET A 131 14.44 0.10 -4.22
N SER A 132 15.74 -0.14 -4.38
CA SER A 132 16.37 -1.35 -3.82
C SER A 132 16.58 -1.21 -2.31
N PHE A 133 16.83 -2.30 -1.61
CA PHE A 133 17.19 -2.24 -0.18
C PHE A 133 18.40 -1.33 0.07
N SER A 134 19.43 -1.37 -0.78
CA SER A 134 20.59 -0.49 -0.62
C SER A 134 20.28 0.99 -0.87
N GLN A 135 19.32 1.29 -1.74
CA GLN A 135 18.84 2.66 -1.96
C GLN A 135 17.99 3.16 -0.80
N LEU A 136 17.13 2.29 -0.25
CA LEU A 136 16.32 2.60 0.94
C LEU A 136 17.21 2.83 2.17
N GLU A 137 18.25 1.99 2.37
CA GLU A 137 19.27 2.19 3.41
C GLU A 137 19.91 3.58 3.30
N ARG A 138 20.41 3.95 2.10
CA ARG A 138 21.02 5.26 1.87
C ARG A 138 20.04 6.43 2.04
N LEU A 139 18.77 6.26 1.67
CA LEU A 139 17.75 7.29 1.91
C LEU A 139 17.53 7.52 3.39
N ILE A 140 17.44 6.45 4.19
CA ILE A 140 17.26 6.55 5.64
C ILE A 140 18.47 7.21 6.30
N ASP A 141 19.68 6.85 5.88
CA ASP A 141 20.91 7.47 6.38
C ASP A 141 21.00 8.97 5.99
N LEU A 142 20.60 9.31 4.76
CA LEU A 142 20.48 10.70 4.29
C LEU A 142 19.52 11.52 5.16
N LEU A 143 18.42 10.91 5.61
CA LEU A 143 17.44 11.50 6.51
C LEU A 143 17.92 11.58 7.98
N GLY A 144 19.06 10.97 8.31
CA GLY A 144 19.58 10.86 9.67
C GLY A 144 18.84 9.84 10.52
N GLY A 145 18.23 8.82 9.89
CA GLY A 145 17.45 7.76 10.56
C GLY A 145 15.96 8.04 10.68
N ILE A 146 15.22 7.04 11.12
CA ILE A 146 13.76 7.09 11.36
C ILE A 146 13.40 6.57 12.73
N GLU A 147 12.31 7.09 13.31
CA GLU A 147 11.75 6.61 14.58
C GLU A 147 10.69 5.55 14.32
N VAL A 148 10.87 4.35 14.87
CA VAL A 148 9.93 3.24 14.72
C VAL A 148 9.58 2.65 16.08
N PHE A 149 8.29 2.45 16.34
CA PHE A 149 7.85 1.71 17.53
C PHE A 149 7.83 0.20 17.23
N ILE A 150 8.62 -0.55 17.98
CA ILE A 150 8.71 -2.02 17.91
C ILE A 150 7.97 -2.60 19.11
N ALA A 151 6.88 -3.34 18.86
CA ALA A 151 6.03 -3.87 19.93
C ALA A 151 6.73 -5.00 20.72
N ASN A 152 7.37 -5.92 19.99
CA ASN A 152 8.11 -7.05 20.55
C ASN A 152 9.55 -7.00 20.09
N SER A 153 10.50 -7.37 20.97
CA SER A 153 11.92 -7.44 20.58
C SER A 153 12.11 -8.42 19.42
N LEU A 154 12.91 -8.01 18.45
CA LEU A 154 13.22 -8.80 17.27
C LEU A 154 14.69 -9.22 17.30
N GLU A 155 14.96 -10.48 16.97
CA GLU A 155 16.32 -11.01 16.86
C GLU A 155 16.52 -11.58 15.46
N MET A 156 17.62 -11.19 14.82
CA MET A 156 17.97 -11.69 13.49
C MET A 156 19.46 -12.04 13.44
N ASP A 157 19.78 -13.14 12.78
CA ASP A 157 21.16 -13.46 12.41
C ASP A 157 21.47 -12.89 11.02
N VAL A 158 22.33 -11.88 10.98
CA VAL A 158 22.81 -11.27 9.73
C VAL A 158 24.26 -11.67 9.53
N LYS A 159 24.50 -12.63 8.66
CA LYS A 159 25.85 -13.12 8.32
C LYS A 159 26.66 -13.56 9.56
N GLY A 160 26.03 -14.31 10.48
CA GLY A 160 26.66 -14.80 11.70
C GLY A 160 26.77 -13.77 12.82
N ARG A 161 26.14 -12.61 12.67
CA ARG A 161 26.01 -11.59 13.73
C ARG A 161 24.56 -11.51 14.18
N LYS A 162 24.32 -11.76 15.45
CA LYS A 162 23.00 -11.57 16.07
C LYS A 162 22.75 -10.07 16.26
N ILE A 163 21.79 -9.56 15.54
CA ILE A 163 21.29 -8.19 15.71
C ILE A 163 19.98 -8.28 16.49
N GLN A 164 19.91 -7.55 17.59
CA GLN A 164 18.72 -7.47 18.42
C GLN A 164 18.17 -6.05 18.37
N LEU A 165 16.89 -5.95 18.03
CA LEU A 165 16.12 -4.72 18.11
C LEU A 165 15.17 -4.86 19.31
N PRO A 166 15.41 -4.14 20.42
CA PRO A 166 14.54 -4.22 21.60
C PRO A 166 13.15 -3.65 21.31
N SER A 167 12.18 -3.97 22.14
CA SER A 167 10.85 -3.36 22.11
C SER A 167 10.92 -1.89 22.54
N GLY A 168 10.02 -1.05 22.01
CA GLY A 168 9.88 0.37 22.32
C GLY A 168 10.10 1.26 21.12
N ASN A 169 10.22 2.57 21.36
CA ASN A 169 10.55 3.55 20.33
C ASN A 169 12.06 3.52 20.05
N LEU A 170 12.43 3.16 18.85
CA LEU A 170 13.83 3.04 18.42
C LEU A 170 14.15 3.99 17.29
N HIS A 171 15.32 4.59 17.38
CA HIS A 171 15.93 5.30 16.28
C HIS A 171 16.70 4.29 15.42
N LEU A 172 16.23 4.09 14.19
CA LEU A 172 16.84 3.17 13.22
C LEU A 172 17.63 3.97 12.19
N ASP A 173 18.95 3.73 12.13
CA ASP A 173 19.77 4.07 10.97
C ASP A 173 19.42 3.16 9.79
N GLY A 174 19.99 3.43 8.60
CA GLY A 174 19.69 2.65 7.41
C GLY A 174 19.93 1.15 7.60
N GLY A 175 21.06 0.77 8.22
CA GLY A 175 21.39 -0.63 8.45
C GLY A 175 20.40 -1.35 9.36
N LYS A 176 20.00 -0.73 10.50
CA LYS A 176 18.98 -1.30 11.39
C LYS A 176 17.60 -1.34 10.75
N ALA A 177 17.27 -0.31 9.96
CA ALA A 177 16.03 -0.26 9.20
C ALA A 177 15.94 -1.43 8.19
N MET A 178 17.06 -1.75 7.50
CA MET A 178 17.09 -2.92 6.60
C MET A 178 16.93 -4.24 7.35
N VAL A 179 17.52 -4.38 8.54
CA VAL A 179 17.27 -5.55 9.41
C VAL A 179 15.78 -5.64 9.75
N TYR A 180 15.17 -4.54 10.17
CA TYR A 180 13.76 -4.48 10.51
C TYR A 180 12.83 -4.83 9.34
N VAL A 181 13.11 -4.31 8.15
CA VAL A 181 12.30 -4.55 6.94
C VAL A 181 12.49 -5.96 6.39
N SER A 182 13.72 -6.49 6.38
CA SER A 182 14.04 -7.79 5.80
C SER A 182 13.78 -8.98 6.74
N LEU A 183 13.39 -8.73 7.99
CA LEU A 183 13.12 -9.77 8.97
C LEU A 183 12.09 -10.78 8.42
N GLN A 184 12.45 -12.04 8.46
CA GLN A 184 11.58 -13.18 8.22
C GLN A 184 11.54 -14.01 9.50
N ASP A 185 10.56 -13.74 10.36
CA ASP A 185 10.31 -14.52 11.55
C ASP A 185 9.32 -15.63 11.20
N PRO A 186 9.67 -16.91 11.38
CA PRO A 186 8.75 -18.02 11.14
C PRO A 186 7.49 -17.99 12.02
N GLU A 187 7.56 -17.31 13.17
CA GLU A 187 6.44 -17.16 14.08
C GLU A 187 5.57 -15.93 13.75
N GLU A 188 6.07 -14.99 12.94
CA GLU A 188 5.32 -13.82 12.51
C GLU A 188 4.26 -14.21 11.46
N SER A 189 3.01 -13.87 11.72
CA SER A 189 1.97 -14.07 10.70
C SER A 189 2.17 -13.12 9.50
N ASP A 190 1.68 -13.51 8.32
CA ASP A 190 1.69 -12.62 7.15
C ASP A 190 1.03 -11.27 7.42
N ILE A 191 -0.01 -11.27 8.25
CA ILE A 191 -0.74 -10.07 8.66
C ILE A 191 0.15 -9.15 9.51
N ASP A 192 0.82 -9.71 10.51
CA ASP A 192 1.70 -8.93 11.40
C ASP A 192 2.88 -8.35 10.62
N ARG A 193 3.42 -9.11 9.65
CA ARG A 193 4.45 -8.62 8.73
C ARG A 193 3.96 -7.45 7.89
N ILE A 194 2.77 -7.53 7.29
CA ILE A 194 2.18 -6.42 6.53
C ILE A 194 2.03 -5.19 7.43
N ILE A 195 1.46 -5.33 8.62
CA ILE A 195 1.31 -4.23 9.58
C ILE A 195 2.67 -3.62 9.94
N ARG A 196 3.68 -4.44 10.15
CA ARG A 196 5.04 -3.99 10.46
C ARG A 196 5.63 -3.15 9.32
N ILE A 197 5.48 -3.60 8.07
CA ILE A 197 5.96 -2.87 6.90
C ILE A 197 5.18 -1.57 6.70
N GLN A 198 3.87 -1.59 6.85
CA GLN A 198 3.05 -0.38 6.72
C GLN A 198 3.40 0.67 7.78
N LYS A 199 3.64 0.26 9.02
CA LYS A 199 4.14 1.16 10.09
C LYS A 199 5.54 1.71 9.79
N PHE A 200 6.41 0.90 9.22
CA PHE A 200 7.72 1.35 8.76
C PHE A 200 7.57 2.43 7.68
N ILE A 201 6.73 2.19 6.66
CA ILE A 201 6.48 3.17 5.60
C ILE A 201 5.85 4.45 6.18
N GLN A 202 4.94 4.34 7.13
CA GLN A 202 4.37 5.49 7.84
C GLN A 202 5.47 6.33 8.52
N SER A 203 6.38 5.69 9.25
CA SER A 203 7.51 6.36 9.91
C SER A 203 8.45 7.03 8.90
N LEU A 204 8.71 6.36 7.77
CA LEU A 204 9.52 6.91 6.68
C LEU A 204 8.85 8.14 6.06
N LEU A 205 7.55 8.07 5.74
CA LEU A 205 6.78 9.20 5.21
C LEU A 205 6.74 10.38 6.18
N LYS A 206 6.58 10.11 7.48
CA LYS A 206 6.68 11.13 8.53
C LYS A 206 8.03 11.84 8.47
N LYS A 207 9.13 11.08 8.46
CA LYS A 207 10.49 11.63 8.42
C LYS A 207 10.75 12.42 7.13
N ILE A 208 10.26 11.94 5.99
CA ILE A 208 10.32 12.67 4.71
C ILE A 208 9.59 14.00 4.86
N GLY A 209 8.37 14.02 5.41
CA GLY A 209 7.60 15.24 5.64
C GLY A 209 8.30 16.26 6.53
N GLU A 210 8.97 15.80 7.60
CA GLU A 210 9.79 16.63 8.50
C GLU A 210 11.06 17.17 7.83
N SER A 211 11.58 16.45 6.83
CA SER A 211 12.86 16.75 6.16
C SER A 211 12.69 17.42 4.78
N VAL A 212 11.49 17.88 4.43
CA VAL A 212 11.19 18.41 3.08
C VAL A 212 12.12 19.54 2.67
N GLU A 213 12.43 20.48 3.55
CA GLU A 213 13.32 21.61 3.24
C GLU A 213 14.73 21.13 2.88
N PHE A 214 15.23 20.14 3.60
CA PHE A 214 16.51 19.50 3.31
C PHE A 214 16.47 18.74 2.00
N LEU A 215 15.47 17.86 1.80
CA LEU A 215 15.35 17.02 0.59
C LEU A 215 15.11 17.82 -0.70
N THR A 216 14.51 19.01 -0.59
CA THR A 216 14.27 19.90 -1.75
C THR A 216 15.38 20.91 -1.99
N HIS A 217 16.45 20.89 -1.18
CA HIS A 217 17.61 21.76 -1.39
C HIS A 217 18.33 21.36 -2.69
N PRO A 218 18.75 22.33 -3.53
CA PRO A 218 19.38 22.06 -4.83
C PRO A 218 20.56 21.09 -4.77
N ASP A 219 21.37 21.14 -3.72
CA ASP A 219 22.54 20.27 -3.55
C ASP A 219 22.17 18.83 -3.14
N VAL A 220 20.98 18.60 -2.58
CA VAL A 220 20.51 17.29 -2.12
C VAL A 220 19.71 16.56 -3.19
N VAL A 221 18.99 17.29 -4.05
CA VAL A 221 18.16 16.71 -5.12
C VAL A 221 18.89 15.71 -6.02
N PRO A 222 20.17 15.94 -6.43
CA PRO A 222 20.91 14.93 -7.20
C PRO A 222 21.05 13.59 -6.47
N TYR A 223 21.36 13.60 -5.18
CA TYR A 223 21.47 12.39 -4.35
C TYR A 223 20.13 11.68 -4.18
N LEU A 224 19.04 12.45 -4.01
CA LEU A 224 17.70 11.88 -3.94
C LEU A 224 17.35 11.11 -5.22
N LYS A 225 17.73 11.63 -6.38
CA LYS A 225 17.50 10.99 -7.69
C LYS A 225 18.34 9.71 -7.89
N GLU A 226 19.43 9.53 -7.18
CA GLU A 226 20.22 8.30 -7.20
C GLU A 226 19.58 7.20 -6.33
N VAL A 227 18.89 7.59 -5.25
CA VAL A 227 18.31 6.63 -4.30
C VAL A 227 16.85 6.32 -4.56
N VAL A 228 16.16 7.07 -5.41
CA VAL A 228 14.75 6.82 -5.75
C VAL A 228 14.59 6.82 -7.26
N ARG A 229 14.12 5.71 -7.82
CA ARG A 229 13.67 5.65 -9.21
C ARG A 229 12.19 6.00 -9.29
N THR A 230 11.81 6.86 -10.24
CA THR A 230 10.42 7.32 -10.43
C THR A 230 10.18 7.76 -11.86
N ASP A 231 8.92 7.78 -12.28
CA ASP A 231 8.46 8.41 -13.53
C ASP A 231 8.11 9.90 -13.35
N MET A 232 8.15 10.41 -12.11
CA MET A 232 7.94 11.83 -11.84
C MET A 232 9.11 12.65 -12.38
N GLU A 233 8.81 13.72 -13.12
CA GLU A 233 9.83 14.73 -13.44
C GLU A 233 10.35 15.38 -12.14
N THR A 234 11.54 15.97 -12.19
CA THR A 234 12.16 16.58 -10.99
C THR A 234 11.22 17.59 -10.31
N ARG A 235 10.51 18.41 -11.08
CA ARG A 235 9.54 19.38 -10.53
C ARG A 235 8.38 18.68 -9.82
N GLY A 236 7.84 17.63 -10.42
CA GLY A 236 6.76 16.82 -9.86
C GLY A 236 7.19 16.13 -8.57
N LEU A 237 8.37 15.49 -8.55
CA LEU A 237 8.93 14.88 -7.35
C LEU A 237 9.08 15.90 -6.20
N LEU A 238 9.61 17.09 -6.49
CA LEU A 238 9.72 18.16 -5.49
C LEU A 238 8.35 18.66 -5.02
N SER A 239 7.37 18.74 -5.91
CA SER A 239 5.98 19.09 -5.55
C SER A 239 5.36 18.02 -4.66
N PHE A 240 5.55 16.74 -5.00
CA PHE A 240 5.10 15.62 -4.17
C PHE A 240 5.74 15.61 -2.79
N LEU A 241 7.05 15.82 -2.69
CA LEU A 241 7.74 15.93 -1.39
C LEU A 241 7.19 17.06 -0.52
N ARG A 242 6.86 18.22 -1.13
CA ARG A 242 6.25 19.33 -0.38
C ARG A 242 4.86 18.98 0.15
N GLU A 243 4.10 18.15 -0.57
CA GLU A 243 2.82 17.65 -0.08
C GLU A 243 2.98 16.70 1.12
N MET A 244 4.07 15.92 1.20
CA MET A 244 4.33 15.04 2.35
C MET A 244 4.46 15.80 3.67
N ARG A 245 4.79 17.09 3.65
CA ARG A 245 4.75 17.96 4.85
C ARG A 245 3.34 18.15 5.40
N LYS A 246 2.33 18.06 4.55
CA LYS A 246 0.91 18.24 4.92
C LYS A 246 0.25 16.92 5.34
N LEU A 247 0.98 15.82 5.23
CA LEU A 247 0.44 14.49 5.46
C LEU A 247 0.02 14.31 6.93
N ASP A 248 -1.25 13.99 7.14
CA ASP A 248 -1.81 13.64 8.44
C ASP A 248 -1.46 12.19 8.77
N ILE A 249 -0.26 12.01 9.32
CA ILE A 249 0.33 10.71 9.63
C ILE A 249 -0.51 9.93 10.66
N GLU A 250 -1.16 10.62 11.61
CA GLU A 250 -1.92 9.97 12.68
C GLU A 250 -3.26 9.41 12.17
N ARG A 251 -3.79 10.00 11.10
CA ARG A 251 -5.03 9.56 10.44
C ARG A 251 -4.79 8.74 9.17
N MET A 252 -3.57 8.23 9.01
CA MET A 252 -3.24 7.36 7.90
C MET A 252 -3.94 6.01 8.08
N SER A 253 -4.69 5.57 7.08
CA SER A 253 -5.35 4.26 7.10
C SER A 253 -4.51 3.20 6.42
N PHE A 254 -4.66 1.95 6.89
CA PHE A 254 -3.92 0.80 6.39
C PHE A 254 -4.91 -0.25 5.89
N GLN A 255 -4.69 -0.71 4.68
CA GLN A 255 -5.50 -1.70 4.01
C GLN A 255 -4.63 -2.82 3.45
N ARG A 256 -5.24 -3.97 3.22
CA ARG A 256 -4.59 -5.11 2.57
C ARG A 256 -5.56 -5.82 1.67
N VAL A 257 -5.04 -6.59 0.72
CA VAL A 257 -5.86 -7.49 -0.10
C VAL A 257 -6.34 -8.65 0.76
N LEU A 258 -7.66 -8.78 0.89
CA LEU A 258 -8.29 -9.84 1.66
C LEU A 258 -8.71 -10.99 0.73
N GLY A 259 -8.35 -12.21 1.10
CA GLY A 259 -8.60 -13.37 0.25
C GLY A 259 -8.31 -14.71 0.91
N ASN A 260 -8.43 -15.77 0.13
CA ASN A 260 -8.11 -17.12 0.54
C ASN A 260 -6.84 -17.62 -0.15
N LEU A 261 -5.94 -18.20 0.62
CA LEU A 261 -4.78 -18.91 0.06
C LEU A 261 -5.26 -20.22 -0.58
N ARG A 262 -4.80 -20.48 -1.80
CA ARG A 262 -5.02 -21.74 -2.52
C ARG A 262 -3.73 -22.21 -3.14
N LYS A 263 -3.45 -23.48 -3.03
CA LYS A 263 -2.30 -24.10 -3.68
C LYS A 263 -2.57 -24.30 -5.16
N VAL A 264 -1.73 -23.68 -5.98
CA VAL A 264 -1.74 -23.85 -7.45
C VAL A 264 -0.35 -24.35 -7.85
N GLU A 265 -0.29 -25.56 -8.41
CA GLU A 265 0.98 -26.28 -8.61
C GLU A 265 1.74 -26.42 -7.26
N ALA A 266 2.88 -25.78 -7.10
CA ALA A 266 3.71 -25.82 -5.89
C ALA A 266 3.65 -24.52 -5.06
N GLU A 267 2.88 -23.52 -5.48
CA GLU A 267 2.85 -22.17 -4.88
C GLU A 267 1.53 -21.91 -4.16
N ASP A 268 1.60 -21.21 -3.02
CA ASP A 268 0.44 -20.72 -2.29
C ASP A 268 0.06 -19.33 -2.80
N LEU A 269 -1.01 -19.26 -3.59
CA LEU A 269 -1.50 -18.03 -4.18
C LEU A 269 -2.68 -17.46 -3.39
N LEU A 270 -2.70 -16.14 -3.19
CA LEU A 270 -3.81 -15.40 -2.59
C LEU A 270 -4.86 -15.09 -3.67
N PHE A 271 -6.08 -15.60 -3.48
CA PHE A 271 -7.23 -15.26 -4.31
C PHE A 271 -8.17 -14.34 -3.54
N PRO A 272 -8.37 -13.10 -4.02
CA PRO A 272 -9.22 -12.14 -3.32
C PRO A 272 -10.65 -12.60 -3.20
N HIS A 273 -11.30 -12.20 -2.11
CA HIS A 273 -12.70 -12.48 -1.90
C HIS A 273 -13.56 -11.88 -3.00
N PHE A 274 -14.56 -12.68 -3.45
CA PHE A 274 -15.52 -12.27 -4.48
C PHE A 274 -14.85 -11.75 -5.76
N GLU A 275 -13.81 -12.42 -6.22
CA GLU A 275 -13.06 -12.04 -7.43
C GLU A 275 -12.56 -10.58 -7.39
N GLY A 276 -12.18 -10.11 -6.21
CA GLY A 276 -11.68 -8.76 -5.98
C GLY A 276 -12.77 -7.68 -5.84
N GLN A 277 -14.07 -8.03 -5.82
CA GLN A 277 -15.14 -7.04 -5.62
C GLN A 277 -15.01 -6.34 -4.26
N LEU A 278 -14.72 -7.11 -3.20
CA LEU A 278 -14.53 -6.53 -1.86
C LEU A 278 -13.38 -5.50 -1.86
N LEU A 279 -12.26 -5.83 -2.50
CA LEU A 279 -11.14 -4.89 -2.63
C LEU A 279 -11.55 -3.61 -3.35
N ARG A 280 -12.20 -3.73 -4.52
CA ARG A 280 -12.65 -2.56 -5.29
C ARG A 280 -13.61 -1.67 -4.50
N GLN A 281 -14.51 -2.26 -3.73
CA GLN A 281 -15.40 -1.51 -2.83
C GLN A 281 -14.62 -0.81 -1.72
N THR A 282 -13.64 -1.51 -1.12
CA THR A 282 -12.76 -0.93 -0.09
C THR A 282 -11.95 0.25 -0.64
N VAL A 283 -11.34 0.11 -1.82
CA VAL A 283 -10.58 1.18 -2.46
C VAL A 283 -11.46 2.38 -2.78
N LYS A 284 -12.64 2.15 -3.38
CA LYS A 284 -13.60 3.22 -3.67
C LYS A 284 -14.00 3.99 -2.41
N LYS A 285 -14.41 3.28 -1.35
CA LYS A 285 -14.81 3.90 -0.09
C LYS A 285 -13.65 4.64 0.58
N MET A 286 -12.45 4.07 0.52
CA MET A 286 -11.23 4.71 1.01
C MET A 286 -10.97 6.04 0.29
N LEU A 287 -11.06 6.09 -1.04
CA LEU A 287 -10.88 7.31 -1.83
C LEU A 287 -11.95 8.36 -1.49
N GLU A 288 -13.21 7.97 -1.34
CA GLU A 288 -14.30 8.84 -0.90
C GLU A 288 -14.00 9.43 0.49
N THR A 289 -13.53 8.61 1.43
CA THR A 289 -13.14 9.02 2.78
C THR A 289 -11.95 9.97 2.77
N LEU A 290 -10.92 9.71 1.94
CA LEU A 290 -9.77 10.60 1.81
C LEU A 290 -10.14 11.97 1.24
N ALA A 291 -11.10 12.03 0.32
CA ALA A 291 -11.57 13.27 -0.29
C ALA A 291 -12.52 14.08 0.64
N SER A 292 -13.16 13.43 1.61
CA SER A 292 -14.13 14.08 2.49
C SER A 292 -13.45 15.00 3.49
N THR A 293 -13.88 16.27 3.54
CA THR A 293 -13.48 17.24 4.56
C THR A 293 -14.24 17.06 5.88
N GLU A 294 -15.39 16.40 5.82
CA GLU A 294 -16.11 16.01 7.03
C GLU A 294 -15.33 14.91 7.74
N GLY A 295 -14.98 15.16 9.00
CA GLY A 295 -14.35 14.13 9.81
C GLY A 295 -15.29 12.93 9.87
N VAL A 296 -14.90 11.81 9.25
CA VAL A 296 -15.59 10.55 9.47
C VAL A 296 -15.54 10.28 10.96
N ARG A 297 -16.66 10.56 11.64
CA ARG A 297 -16.84 10.13 13.03
C ARG A 297 -16.67 8.62 13.01
N GLY A 298 -15.67 8.18 13.70
CA GLY A 298 -15.21 6.85 14.05
C GLY A 298 -16.13 5.61 13.93
N GLU A 299 -16.77 5.37 12.80
CA GLU A 299 -17.55 4.15 12.57
C GLU A 299 -16.78 3.05 11.83
N GLU A 300 -15.50 3.31 11.45
CA GLU A 300 -14.64 2.35 10.78
C GLU A 300 -13.25 2.17 11.41
N ALA A 301 -13.06 2.52 12.67
CA ALA A 301 -12.03 1.84 13.47
C ALA A 301 -12.38 0.36 13.42
N GLY A 302 -11.47 -0.49 12.91
CA GLY A 302 -11.74 -1.88 12.61
C GLY A 302 -12.56 -2.54 13.71
N LEU A 303 -13.71 -3.11 13.33
CA LEU A 303 -14.59 -3.78 14.29
C LEU A 303 -13.80 -4.86 15.03
N THR A 304 -13.73 -4.74 16.34
CA THR A 304 -12.98 -5.66 17.18
C THR A 304 -13.84 -6.86 17.57
N LEU A 305 -13.28 -8.05 17.40
CA LEU A 305 -13.96 -9.31 17.64
C LEU A 305 -13.29 -10.11 18.76
N GLU A 306 -14.11 -10.77 19.52
CA GLU A 306 -13.74 -11.90 20.36
C GLU A 306 -14.39 -13.15 19.83
N ILE A 307 -13.66 -14.28 19.74
CA ILE A 307 -14.17 -15.55 19.23
C ILE A 307 -14.01 -16.64 20.29
N LEU A 308 -15.13 -17.17 20.75
CA LEU A 308 -15.18 -18.21 21.78
C LEU A 308 -15.68 -19.53 21.20
N ASN A 309 -14.94 -20.59 21.45
CA ASN A 309 -15.35 -21.94 21.07
C ASN A 309 -16.24 -22.57 22.15
N GLY A 310 -17.54 -22.63 21.90
CA GLY A 310 -18.52 -23.29 22.76
C GLY A 310 -18.76 -24.77 22.42
N THR A 311 -17.84 -25.39 21.66
CA THR A 311 -17.91 -26.79 21.25
C THR A 311 -16.72 -27.60 21.77
N LYS A 312 -16.80 -28.91 21.66
CA LYS A 312 -15.69 -29.82 21.97
C LYS A 312 -14.68 -29.98 20.82
N MET A 313 -14.88 -29.27 19.69
CA MET A 313 -14.01 -29.34 18.51
C MET A 313 -12.72 -28.55 18.73
N PRO A 314 -11.53 -29.19 18.75
CA PRO A 314 -10.27 -28.48 19.03
C PRO A 314 -9.92 -27.48 17.91
N GLY A 315 -9.39 -26.31 18.29
CA GLY A 315 -8.86 -25.31 17.36
C GLY A 315 -9.91 -24.57 16.52
N LEU A 316 -11.22 -24.73 16.83
CA LEU A 316 -12.29 -24.09 16.06
C LEU A 316 -12.20 -22.56 16.13
N ALA A 317 -12.01 -21.99 17.32
CA ALA A 317 -11.87 -20.53 17.48
C ALA A 317 -10.65 -19.97 16.72
N ARG A 318 -9.52 -20.71 16.69
CA ARG A 318 -8.32 -20.29 15.94
C ARG A 318 -8.60 -20.25 14.43
N ARG A 319 -9.22 -21.31 13.87
CA ARG A 319 -9.58 -21.33 12.44
C ARG A 319 -10.59 -20.24 12.09
N THR A 320 -11.55 -20.00 12.96
CA THR A 320 -12.54 -18.93 12.79
C THR A 320 -11.88 -17.53 12.86
N ARG A 321 -10.89 -17.35 13.75
CA ARG A 321 -10.07 -16.12 13.76
C ARG A 321 -9.43 -15.87 12.40
N GLU A 322 -8.78 -16.87 11.80
CA GLU A 322 -8.14 -16.76 10.49
C GLU A 322 -9.16 -16.34 9.41
N ILE A 323 -10.37 -16.88 9.45
CA ILE A 323 -11.47 -16.49 8.56
C ILE A 323 -11.79 -14.99 8.75
N TYR A 324 -12.09 -14.54 9.97
CA TYR A 324 -12.46 -13.14 10.19
C TYR A 324 -11.32 -12.17 9.90
N GLN A 325 -10.09 -12.52 10.23
CA GLN A 325 -8.91 -11.73 9.87
C GLN A 325 -8.75 -11.61 8.34
N SER A 326 -9.07 -12.65 7.57
CA SER A 326 -9.04 -12.60 6.11
C SER A 326 -10.10 -11.66 5.51
N PHE A 327 -11.15 -11.31 6.29
CA PHE A 327 -12.17 -10.31 5.96
C PHE A 327 -11.91 -8.93 6.58
N GLY A 328 -10.73 -8.73 7.21
CA GLY A 328 -10.29 -7.42 7.72
C GLY A 328 -10.78 -7.08 9.12
N PHE A 329 -11.33 -8.03 9.85
CA PHE A 329 -11.72 -7.80 11.24
C PHE A 329 -10.51 -7.93 12.18
N ASP A 330 -10.47 -7.08 13.20
CA ASP A 330 -9.48 -7.17 14.27
C ASP A 330 -9.96 -8.15 15.35
N VAL A 331 -9.35 -9.34 15.41
CA VAL A 331 -9.68 -10.34 16.43
C VAL A 331 -8.77 -10.15 17.64
N VAL A 332 -9.25 -9.41 18.62
CA VAL A 332 -8.51 -9.05 19.85
C VAL A 332 -8.36 -10.19 20.83
N SER A 333 -9.25 -11.19 20.76
CA SER A 333 -9.21 -12.37 21.65
C SER A 333 -9.85 -13.59 20.98
N TYR A 334 -9.31 -14.76 21.25
CA TYR A 334 -9.94 -16.03 20.89
C TYR A 334 -9.58 -17.12 21.91
N GLY A 335 -10.51 -18.06 22.15
CA GLY A 335 -10.32 -19.11 23.13
C GLY A 335 -11.52 -20.05 23.22
N ASN A 336 -11.61 -20.76 24.35
CA ASN A 336 -12.78 -21.58 24.65
C ASN A 336 -13.79 -20.76 25.47
N ALA A 337 -15.07 -20.97 25.23
CA ALA A 337 -16.12 -20.46 26.10
C ALA A 337 -16.09 -21.21 27.45
N GLU A 338 -16.68 -20.63 28.48
CA GLU A 338 -16.82 -21.29 29.81
C GLU A 338 -17.60 -22.59 29.71
N THR A 339 -18.56 -22.65 28.77
CA THR A 339 -19.38 -23.84 28.48
C THR A 339 -19.07 -24.35 27.07
N GLN A 340 -18.79 -25.64 26.93
CA GLN A 340 -18.48 -26.29 25.64
C GLN A 340 -19.62 -27.14 25.09
N GLU A 341 -20.85 -26.84 25.45
CA GLU A 341 -22.07 -27.56 25.00
C GLU A 341 -23.08 -26.59 24.38
N ILE A 342 -22.60 -25.59 23.67
CA ILE A 342 -23.43 -24.61 23.01
C ILE A 342 -23.93 -25.20 21.70
N GLU A 343 -25.24 -25.29 21.54
CA GLU A 343 -25.86 -25.89 20.36
C GLU A 343 -25.82 -24.94 19.16
N LYS A 344 -26.13 -23.67 19.36
CA LYS A 344 -26.22 -22.66 18.30
C LYS A 344 -25.20 -21.56 18.45
N THR A 345 -24.55 -21.23 17.35
CA THR A 345 -23.65 -20.07 17.26
C THR A 345 -24.44 -18.79 17.50
N VAL A 346 -23.85 -17.88 18.25
CA VAL A 346 -24.44 -16.57 18.54
C VAL A 346 -23.42 -15.46 18.34
N ILE A 347 -23.87 -14.38 17.75
CA ILE A 347 -23.11 -13.14 17.63
C ILE A 347 -23.68 -12.12 18.61
N ILE A 348 -22.88 -11.64 19.53
CA ILE A 348 -23.27 -10.72 20.58
C ILE A 348 -22.75 -9.33 20.21
N ASP A 349 -23.66 -8.42 19.90
CA ASP A 349 -23.39 -7.01 19.70
C ASP A 349 -23.31 -6.30 21.06
N ARG A 350 -22.13 -5.87 21.44
CA ARG A 350 -21.87 -5.28 22.76
C ARG A 350 -22.08 -3.78 22.79
N LYS A 351 -22.07 -3.12 21.64
CA LYS A 351 -22.12 -1.65 21.52
C LYS A 351 -23.40 -1.15 20.85
N GLY A 352 -24.30 -2.03 20.42
CA GLY A 352 -25.54 -1.64 19.73
C GLY A 352 -25.33 -1.29 18.26
N ASN A 353 -24.27 -1.76 17.64
CA ASN A 353 -23.96 -1.56 16.22
C ASN A 353 -24.58 -2.68 15.37
N ARG A 354 -25.87 -2.54 15.05
CA ARG A 354 -26.64 -3.53 14.28
C ARG A 354 -26.08 -3.81 12.89
N GLU A 355 -25.54 -2.79 12.22
CA GLU A 355 -24.96 -2.92 10.89
C GLU A 355 -23.65 -3.70 10.96
N GLY A 356 -22.79 -3.40 11.92
CA GLY A 356 -21.58 -4.16 12.21
C GLY A 356 -21.89 -5.61 12.56
N ALA A 357 -22.89 -5.86 13.39
CA ALA A 357 -23.32 -7.21 13.76
C ALA A 357 -23.81 -8.02 12.55
N ALA A 358 -24.60 -7.41 11.67
CA ALA A 358 -25.06 -8.05 10.44
C ALA A 358 -23.87 -8.39 9.51
N ARG A 359 -22.88 -7.51 9.40
CA ARG A 359 -21.66 -7.75 8.63
C ARG A 359 -20.84 -8.91 9.20
N VAL A 360 -20.63 -8.95 10.53
CA VAL A 360 -19.98 -10.07 11.23
C VAL A 360 -20.73 -11.37 10.97
N ALA A 361 -22.05 -11.37 11.11
CA ALA A 361 -22.92 -12.53 10.92
C ALA A 361 -22.87 -13.09 9.50
N SER A 362 -22.82 -12.23 8.50
CA SER A 362 -22.86 -12.63 7.08
C SER A 362 -21.66 -13.50 6.67
N ILE A 363 -20.51 -13.34 7.31
CA ILE A 363 -19.27 -14.07 6.98
C ILE A 363 -19.42 -15.57 7.23
N ILE A 364 -20.03 -15.93 8.34
CA ILE A 364 -20.29 -17.33 8.72
C ILE A 364 -21.74 -17.75 8.51
N LYS A 365 -22.54 -16.91 7.85
CA LYS A 365 -23.99 -17.10 7.62
C LYS A 365 -24.78 -17.37 8.91
N CYS A 366 -24.37 -16.76 10.00
CA CYS A 366 -25.08 -16.85 11.26
C CYS A 366 -26.30 -15.91 11.25
N THR A 367 -27.45 -16.41 11.68
CA THR A 367 -28.68 -15.61 11.79
C THR A 367 -29.01 -15.20 13.22
N ASN A 368 -28.33 -15.80 14.21
CA ASN A 368 -28.56 -15.57 15.62
C ASN A 368 -27.69 -14.41 16.13
N ILE A 369 -28.28 -13.21 16.13
CA ILE A 369 -27.64 -11.98 16.59
C ILE A 369 -28.41 -11.49 17.82
N VAL A 370 -27.69 -11.22 18.90
CA VAL A 370 -28.24 -10.66 20.15
C VAL A 370 -27.45 -9.41 20.54
N SER A 371 -28.13 -8.46 21.18
CA SER A 371 -27.49 -7.23 21.71
C SER A 371 -27.44 -7.32 23.22
N GLY A 372 -26.28 -7.01 23.79
CA GLY A 372 -26.10 -6.98 25.26
C GLY A 372 -24.69 -7.36 25.71
N PRO A 373 -24.44 -7.35 27.01
CA PRO A 373 -23.17 -7.79 27.57
C PRO A 373 -22.99 -9.29 27.31
N SER A 374 -21.76 -9.71 27.00
CA SER A 374 -21.46 -11.14 26.86
C SER A 374 -21.52 -11.84 28.23
N THR A 375 -22.25 -12.94 28.28
CA THR A 375 -22.40 -13.82 29.45
C THR A 375 -21.41 -14.99 29.42
N PHE A 376 -20.52 -15.06 28.43
CA PHE A 376 -19.68 -16.23 28.13
C PHE A 376 -18.19 -16.01 28.47
N GLY A 377 -17.87 -15.32 29.56
CA GLY A 377 -16.47 -15.20 30.02
C GLY A 377 -15.58 -14.33 29.14
N SER A 378 -16.05 -13.16 28.76
CA SER A 378 -15.46 -12.37 27.71
C SER A 378 -14.56 -11.22 28.16
N GLN A 379 -13.61 -10.83 27.30
CA GLN A 379 -12.80 -9.63 27.47
C GLN A 379 -13.59 -8.33 27.20
N LYS A 380 -13.34 -7.30 28.03
CA LYS A 380 -14.16 -6.06 28.06
C LYS A 380 -14.07 -5.16 26.83
N ASN A 381 -13.13 -5.37 25.91
CA ASN A 381 -12.79 -4.40 24.86
C ASN A 381 -13.20 -4.80 23.43
N ALA A 382 -13.92 -5.92 23.21
CA ALA A 382 -14.40 -6.28 21.88
C ALA A 382 -15.75 -5.61 21.57
N ASP A 383 -15.96 -5.21 20.32
CA ASP A 383 -17.25 -4.68 19.85
C ASP A 383 -18.28 -5.80 19.72
N PHE A 384 -17.82 -6.97 19.27
CA PHE A 384 -18.65 -8.17 19.11
C PHE A 384 -17.98 -9.38 19.72
N THR A 385 -18.80 -10.28 20.25
CA THR A 385 -18.35 -11.64 20.65
C THR A 385 -19.08 -12.67 19.80
N ILE A 386 -18.31 -13.58 19.21
CA ILE A 386 -18.82 -14.72 18.47
C ILE A 386 -18.65 -15.96 19.36
N VAL A 387 -19.74 -16.57 19.74
CA VAL A 387 -19.69 -17.85 20.46
C VAL A 387 -20.11 -18.95 19.51
N LEU A 388 -19.17 -19.81 19.16
CA LEU A 388 -19.37 -20.89 18.20
C LEU A 388 -20.11 -22.05 18.84
N GLY A 389 -21.19 -22.51 18.21
CA GLY A 389 -22.01 -23.64 18.62
C GLY A 389 -21.86 -24.87 17.74
N GLY A 390 -22.56 -25.94 18.10
CA GLY A 390 -22.55 -27.20 17.37
C GLY A 390 -23.12 -27.14 15.93
N ASP A 391 -23.86 -26.08 15.61
CA ASP A 391 -24.36 -25.79 14.26
C ASP A 391 -23.29 -25.22 13.31
N PHE A 392 -22.11 -24.85 13.82
CA PHE A 392 -21.02 -24.31 13.01
C PHE A 392 -20.10 -25.42 12.50
N ASP A 393 -20.05 -25.63 11.18
CA ASP A 393 -19.24 -26.70 10.56
C ASP A 393 -17.75 -26.36 10.38
N GLY A 394 -17.32 -25.19 10.87
CA GLY A 394 -15.97 -24.64 10.69
C GLY A 394 -15.88 -23.61 9.55
N ARG A 395 -16.98 -23.37 8.83
CA ARG A 395 -17.10 -22.34 7.80
C ARG A 395 -18.43 -21.58 7.84
N TYR A 396 -19.56 -22.30 7.98
CA TYR A 396 -20.90 -21.71 8.01
C TYR A 396 -21.74 -22.30 9.12
N CYS A 397 -22.66 -21.49 9.65
CA CYS A 397 -23.74 -21.97 10.49
C CYS A 397 -24.82 -22.67 9.65
N LYS A 398 -25.43 -23.74 10.19
CA LYS A 398 -26.46 -24.56 9.55
C LYS A 398 -27.83 -24.26 10.12
#